data_8847495d49b4059686c0ff9180dcb1e6
#
_entry.id   8847495d49b4059686c0ff9180dcb1e6
#
_cell.length_a   1.000
_cell.length_b   1.000
_cell.length_c   1.000
_cell.angle_alpha   90.00
_cell.angle_beta   90.00
_cell.angle_gamma   90.00
#
_symmetry.space_group_name_H-M   'P 1'
#
loop_
_entity.id
_entity.type
_entity.pdbx_description
1 polymer ?
#
loop_
_entity_poly.entity_id
_entity_poly.type
_entity_poly.pdbx_seq_one_letter_code
_entity_poly.pdbx_strand_id
1 'polypeptide(L)'
;VGVLGPMTGDVSVYGLAVTNGANLYLDQVNANGGINGKMIESITMDEQGDATQAVQCFTKMVDEGIVGLIGDVTTTPTLAVAAESQDYNMPMVTASATAEAVTYDAETDTVYENVFRATFTDPFQGIKMADYAYQKLGYTKAAVIYKKGADYNEGLAENFVNEFEALGGTIVDEESYSDGDVDYKTQLTTILGKGPETVFCPNYYQEVGQILSQAE
;
A
#
# COMPACT_ATOMS: atom_id res chain seq x y z
N VAL A 1 -1.85 23.17 -0.37
CA VAL A 1 -2.00 21.74 -0.64
C VAL A 1 -1.23 20.95 0.40
N GLY A 2 -1.84 19.92 0.99
CA GLY A 2 -1.16 18.99 1.87
C GLY A 2 -0.35 17.96 1.07
N VAL A 3 0.82 17.57 1.55
CA VAL A 3 1.61 16.43 1.06
C VAL A 3 1.92 15.55 2.28
N LEU A 4 1.31 14.37 2.33
CA LEU A 4 1.37 13.48 3.50
C LEU A 4 1.99 12.14 3.12
N GLY A 5 2.89 11.64 3.97
CA GLY A 5 3.48 10.32 3.79
C GLY A 5 4.58 10.02 4.81
N PRO A 6 4.96 8.75 4.98
CA PRO A 6 5.98 8.32 5.91
C PRO A 6 7.38 8.73 5.41
N MET A 7 7.92 9.82 5.93
CA MET A 7 9.28 10.26 5.58
C MET A 7 10.34 9.65 6.51
N THR A 8 9.91 9.11 7.64
CA THR A 8 10.72 8.31 8.57
C THR A 8 10.06 6.98 8.88
N GLY A 9 10.72 6.07 9.60
CA GLY A 9 10.22 4.73 9.91
C GLY A 9 10.45 3.72 8.79
N ASP A 10 9.82 2.56 8.96
CA ASP A 10 10.12 1.33 8.18
C ASP A 10 9.74 1.40 6.70
N VAL A 11 8.76 2.23 6.35
CA VAL A 11 8.27 2.40 4.97
C VAL A 11 8.69 3.73 4.34
N SER A 12 9.67 4.42 4.96
CA SER A 12 10.11 5.75 4.55
C SER A 12 10.64 5.86 3.11
N VAL A 13 11.14 4.78 2.53
CA VAL A 13 11.58 4.76 1.12
C VAL A 13 10.43 5.10 0.19
N TYR A 14 9.23 4.59 0.46
CA TYR A 14 8.03 4.88 -0.33
C TYR A 14 7.57 6.33 -0.10
N GLY A 15 7.49 6.75 1.17
CA GLY A 15 7.06 8.09 1.52
C GLY A 15 7.96 9.18 0.95
N LEU A 16 9.28 9.04 1.09
CA LEU A 16 10.24 9.97 0.50
C LEU A 16 10.13 10.05 -1.03
N ALA A 17 9.89 8.91 -1.71
CA ALA A 17 9.73 8.92 -3.15
C ALA A 17 8.47 9.68 -3.58
N VAL A 18 7.33 9.43 -2.92
CA VAL A 18 6.05 10.10 -3.23
C VAL A 18 6.10 11.57 -2.88
N THR A 19 6.54 11.93 -1.67
CA THR A 19 6.56 13.33 -1.22
C THR A 19 7.55 14.18 -2.03
N ASN A 20 8.73 13.64 -2.37
CA ASN A 20 9.68 14.32 -3.22
C ASN A 20 9.13 14.50 -4.66
N GLY A 21 8.48 13.47 -5.21
CA GLY A 21 7.85 13.57 -6.53
C GLY A 21 6.72 14.59 -6.57
N ALA A 22 5.87 14.62 -5.55
CA ALA A 22 4.79 15.59 -5.42
C ALA A 22 5.34 17.02 -5.33
N ASN A 23 6.26 17.27 -4.41
CA ASN A 23 6.85 18.59 -4.22
C ASN A 23 7.61 19.08 -5.47
N LEU A 24 8.34 18.20 -6.15
CA LEU A 24 9.02 18.53 -7.40
C LEU A 24 8.02 19.04 -8.48
N TYR A 25 6.87 18.37 -8.59
CA TYR A 25 5.86 18.79 -9.57
C TYR A 25 5.19 20.10 -9.15
N LEU A 26 4.87 20.29 -7.88
CA LEU A 26 4.34 21.55 -7.37
C LEU A 26 5.31 22.72 -7.60
N ASP A 27 6.60 22.51 -7.41
CA ASP A 27 7.64 23.50 -7.73
C ASP A 27 7.68 23.82 -9.21
N GLN A 28 7.55 22.82 -10.10
CA GLN A 28 7.47 23.05 -11.55
C GLN A 28 6.24 23.85 -11.94
N VAL A 29 5.08 23.57 -11.35
CA VAL A 29 3.85 24.36 -11.58
C VAL A 29 4.07 25.80 -11.14
N ASN A 30 4.68 26.02 -9.98
CA ASN A 30 4.99 27.35 -9.46
C ASN A 30 5.99 28.10 -10.34
N ALA A 31 7.04 27.43 -10.82
CA ALA A 31 8.02 28.01 -11.74
C ALA A 31 7.40 28.47 -13.07
N ASN A 32 6.27 27.88 -13.47
CA ASN A 32 5.49 28.24 -14.64
C ASN A 32 4.35 29.25 -14.36
N GLY A 33 4.33 29.89 -13.18
CA GLY A 33 3.38 30.93 -12.80
C GLY A 33 2.17 30.44 -12.01
N GLY A 34 2.22 29.22 -11.49
CA GLY A 34 1.18 28.63 -10.64
C GLY A 34 -0.11 28.30 -11.40
N ILE A 35 -1.20 28.18 -10.67
CA ILE A 35 -2.53 27.92 -11.22
C ILE A 35 -3.31 29.25 -11.30
N ASN A 36 -3.69 29.66 -12.51
CA ASN A 36 -4.37 30.94 -12.74
C ASN A 36 -3.61 32.15 -12.12
N GLY A 37 -2.28 32.12 -12.18
CA GLY A 37 -1.42 33.19 -11.63
C GLY A 37 -1.24 33.16 -10.11
N LYS A 38 -1.73 32.13 -9.43
CA LYS A 38 -1.56 31.92 -7.99
C LYS A 38 -0.54 30.80 -7.74
N MET A 39 0.45 31.06 -6.87
CA MET A 39 1.41 30.05 -6.45
C MET A 39 0.74 29.04 -5.51
N ILE A 40 1.15 27.80 -5.60
CA ILE A 40 0.74 26.72 -4.69
C ILE A 40 1.64 26.77 -3.46
N GLU A 41 1.06 26.87 -2.29
CA GLU A 41 1.74 26.63 -1.03
C GLU A 41 1.52 25.17 -0.64
N SER A 42 2.60 24.46 -0.30
CA SER A 42 2.53 23.06 0.15
C SER A 42 2.91 22.94 1.62
N ILE A 43 2.18 22.10 2.34
CA ILE A 43 2.47 21.70 3.72
C ILE A 43 2.78 20.21 3.68
N THR A 44 4.02 19.84 4.01
CA THR A 44 4.47 18.45 4.03
C THR A 44 4.58 17.95 5.45
N MET A 45 3.99 16.80 5.79
CA MET A 45 4.04 16.17 7.11
C MET A 45 4.42 14.71 7.03
N ASP A 46 5.15 14.25 8.05
CA ASP A 46 5.62 12.88 8.25
C ASP A 46 4.70 12.17 9.24
N GLU A 47 4.05 11.09 8.81
CA GLU A 47 3.15 10.27 9.65
C GLU A 47 3.80 8.94 10.09
N GLN A 48 5.05 8.66 9.68
CA GLN A 48 5.91 7.57 10.12
C GLN A 48 5.35 6.15 9.83
N GLY A 49 4.39 5.99 8.96
CA GLY A 49 3.69 4.74 8.67
C GLY A 49 2.59 4.38 9.68
N ASP A 50 2.21 5.32 10.54
CA ASP A 50 1.21 5.12 11.60
C ASP A 50 -0.11 5.79 11.26
N ALA A 51 -1.21 5.00 11.27
CA ALA A 51 -2.54 5.49 10.92
C ALA A 51 -3.05 6.59 11.85
N THR A 52 -2.74 6.53 13.15
CA THR A 52 -3.16 7.56 14.11
C THR A 52 -2.44 8.87 13.87
N GLN A 53 -1.13 8.80 13.60
CA GLN A 53 -0.36 10.00 13.24
C GLN A 53 -0.80 10.57 11.90
N ALA A 54 -1.17 9.72 10.92
CA ALA A 54 -1.67 10.18 9.63
C ALA A 54 -2.95 11.01 9.77
N VAL A 55 -3.91 10.56 10.57
CA VAL A 55 -5.13 11.34 10.88
C VAL A 55 -4.78 12.66 11.61
N GLN A 56 -3.86 12.63 12.58
CA GLN A 56 -3.44 13.84 13.29
C GLN A 56 -2.75 14.84 12.35
N CYS A 57 -1.87 14.38 11.48
CA CYS A 57 -1.23 15.21 10.46
C CYS A 57 -2.27 15.81 9.50
N PHE A 58 -3.19 14.98 9.02
CA PHE A 58 -4.26 15.43 8.13
C PHE A 58 -5.14 16.51 8.78
N THR A 59 -5.63 16.28 10.00
CA THR A 59 -6.46 17.24 10.72
C THR A 59 -5.72 18.57 10.94
N LYS A 60 -4.43 18.49 11.29
CA LYS A 60 -3.59 19.69 11.42
C LYS A 60 -3.44 20.43 10.08
N MET A 61 -3.26 19.73 8.97
CA MET A 61 -3.19 20.34 7.64
C MET A 61 -4.53 21.04 7.29
N VAL A 62 -5.67 20.43 7.65
CA VAL A 62 -7.01 21.03 7.47
C VAL A 62 -7.12 22.32 8.26
N ASP A 63 -6.68 22.34 9.53
CA ASP A 63 -6.66 23.54 10.37
C ASP A 63 -5.75 24.65 9.80
N GLU A 64 -4.67 24.27 9.10
CA GLU A 64 -3.77 25.19 8.39
C GLU A 64 -4.34 25.62 7.03
N GLY A 65 -5.50 25.12 6.63
CA GLY A 65 -6.29 25.59 5.46
C GLY A 65 -5.91 24.95 4.13
N ILE A 66 -5.48 23.68 4.10
CA ILE A 66 -5.31 22.98 2.83
C ILE A 66 -6.65 22.86 2.09
N VAL A 67 -6.58 22.81 0.77
CA VAL A 67 -7.76 22.66 -0.13
C VAL A 67 -7.70 21.35 -0.94
N GLY A 68 -6.73 20.54 -0.69
CA GLY A 68 -6.53 19.23 -1.32
C GLY A 68 -5.31 18.55 -0.73
N LEU A 69 -5.29 17.21 -0.75
CA LEU A 69 -4.25 16.37 -0.21
C LEU A 69 -3.63 15.50 -1.30
N ILE A 70 -2.31 15.47 -1.37
CA ILE A 70 -1.52 14.46 -2.08
C ILE A 70 -0.99 13.49 -1.01
N GLY A 71 -1.51 12.28 -0.99
CA GLY A 71 -1.23 11.30 0.06
C GLY A 71 -2.51 10.52 0.44
N ASP A 72 -2.49 9.55 1.38
CA ASP A 72 -1.26 9.09 1.98
C ASP A 72 -0.56 8.06 1.06
N VAL A 73 0.45 7.35 1.53
CA VAL A 73 1.35 6.54 0.68
C VAL A 73 1.09 5.05 0.83
N THR A 74 1.05 4.54 2.05
CA THR A 74 0.79 3.11 2.32
C THR A 74 -0.67 2.89 2.69
N THR A 75 -1.18 1.68 2.47
CA THR A 75 -2.62 1.38 2.57
C THR A 75 -3.22 1.76 3.93
N THR A 76 -2.68 1.26 5.04
CA THR A 76 -3.30 1.42 6.36
C THR A 76 -3.46 2.89 6.79
N PRO A 77 -2.43 3.74 6.72
CA PRO A 77 -2.61 5.19 6.97
C PRO A 77 -3.55 5.86 5.97
N THR A 78 -3.49 5.47 4.68
CA THR A 78 -4.37 6.04 3.65
C THR A 78 -5.84 5.74 3.93
N LEU A 79 -6.18 4.52 4.38
CA LEU A 79 -7.55 4.16 4.77
C LEU A 79 -8.08 5.07 5.90
N ALA A 80 -7.26 5.29 6.91
CA ALA A 80 -7.63 6.14 8.04
C ALA A 80 -7.85 7.60 7.61
N VAL A 81 -6.96 8.14 6.76
CA VAL A 81 -7.11 9.50 6.24
C VAL A 81 -8.27 9.60 5.25
N ALA A 82 -8.51 8.59 4.42
CA ALA A 82 -9.63 8.56 3.49
C ALA A 82 -10.98 8.61 4.24
N ALA A 83 -11.10 7.84 5.32
CA ALA A 83 -12.30 7.89 6.18
C ALA A 83 -12.49 9.27 6.81
N GLU A 84 -11.46 9.84 7.43
CA GLU A 84 -11.50 11.17 8.05
C GLU A 84 -11.78 12.27 7.01
N SER A 85 -11.27 12.15 5.79
CA SER A 85 -11.45 13.14 4.73
C SER A 85 -12.92 13.33 4.31
N GLN A 86 -13.79 12.36 4.58
CA GLN A 86 -15.23 12.44 4.27
C GLN A 86 -15.89 13.57 5.04
N ASP A 87 -15.54 13.78 6.32
CA ASP A 87 -16.12 14.82 7.16
C ASP A 87 -15.82 16.24 6.65
N TYR A 88 -14.75 16.38 5.88
CA TYR A 88 -14.31 17.66 5.29
C TYR A 88 -14.63 17.76 3.80
N ASN A 89 -15.10 16.68 3.17
CA ASN A 89 -15.18 16.54 1.72
C ASN A 89 -13.87 16.99 1.04
N MET A 90 -12.73 16.61 1.66
CA MET A 90 -11.40 17.04 1.22
C MET A 90 -10.96 16.24 0.00
N PRO A 91 -10.73 16.84 -1.17
CA PRO A 91 -10.18 16.13 -2.30
C PRO A 91 -8.80 15.58 -1.96
N MET A 92 -8.60 14.28 -2.13
CA MET A 92 -7.32 13.64 -1.92
C MET A 92 -6.97 12.67 -3.04
N VAL A 93 -5.68 12.54 -3.31
CA VAL A 93 -5.15 11.57 -4.27
C VAL A 93 -3.97 10.84 -3.64
N THR A 94 -4.08 9.49 -3.56
CA THR A 94 -2.94 8.65 -3.22
C THR A 94 -2.17 8.26 -4.47
N ALA A 95 -0.84 8.33 -4.40
CA ALA A 95 0.04 7.91 -5.48
C ALA A 95 0.28 6.39 -5.49
N SER A 96 0.10 5.70 -4.36
CA SER A 96 0.64 4.36 -4.15
C SER A 96 -0.18 3.40 -3.29
N ALA A 97 -1.19 3.86 -2.53
CA ALA A 97 -2.04 2.95 -1.77
C ALA A 97 -2.95 2.13 -2.68
N THR A 98 -2.84 0.80 -2.61
CA THR A 98 -3.37 -0.12 -3.62
C THR A 98 -4.61 -0.91 -3.19
N ALA A 99 -4.96 -0.96 -1.89
CA ALA A 99 -6.17 -1.64 -1.46
C ALA A 99 -7.44 -1.00 -2.05
N GLU A 100 -8.40 -1.81 -2.48
CA GLU A 100 -9.66 -1.32 -3.06
C GLU A 100 -10.41 -0.42 -2.09
N ALA A 101 -10.39 -0.76 -0.81
CA ALA A 101 -11.06 -0.02 0.26
C ALA A 101 -10.61 1.45 0.41
N VAL A 102 -9.48 1.84 -0.18
CA VAL A 102 -9.03 3.25 -0.19
C VAL A 102 -10.03 4.18 -0.88
N THR A 103 -10.72 3.70 -1.91
CA THR A 103 -11.67 4.51 -2.71
C THR A 103 -13.09 3.99 -2.68
N TYR A 104 -13.31 2.84 -2.04
CA TYR A 104 -14.59 2.15 -2.05
C TYR A 104 -14.85 1.42 -0.74
N ASP A 105 -15.99 1.67 -0.12
CA ASP A 105 -16.47 0.95 1.05
C ASP A 105 -17.38 -0.20 0.60
N ALA A 106 -16.89 -1.42 0.74
CA ALA A 106 -17.64 -2.62 0.35
C ALA A 106 -18.81 -2.96 1.29
N GLU A 107 -18.80 -2.49 2.54
CA GLU A 107 -19.89 -2.72 3.50
C GLU A 107 -21.13 -1.91 3.16
N THR A 108 -20.93 -0.69 2.70
CA THR A 108 -22.01 0.24 2.35
C THR A 108 -22.24 0.36 0.85
N ASP A 109 -21.45 -0.33 0.02
CA ASP A 109 -21.46 -0.21 -1.44
C ASP A 109 -21.29 1.25 -1.91
N THR A 110 -20.36 1.97 -1.27
CA THR A 110 -20.19 3.41 -1.47
C THR A 110 -18.81 3.75 -2.03
N VAL A 111 -18.77 4.49 -3.12
CA VAL A 111 -17.53 5.10 -3.64
C VAL A 111 -17.28 6.41 -2.91
N TYR A 112 -16.05 6.63 -2.44
CA TYR A 112 -15.63 7.90 -1.87
C TYR A 112 -15.40 8.93 -2.98
N GLU A 113 -16.33 9.85 -3.16
CA GLU A 113 -16.33 10.81 -4.29
C GLU A 113 -15.16 11.81 -4.25
N ASN A 114 -14.54 12.00 -3.08
CA ASN A 114 -13.41 12.91 -2.86
C ASN A 114 -12.05 12.20 -2.84
N VAL A 115 -11.99 10.86 -2.91
CA VAL A 115 -10.74 10.08 -2.83
C VAL A 115 -10.39 9.46 -4.17
N PHE A 116 -9.18 9.77 -4.66
CA PHE A 116 -8.68 9.31 -5.94
C PHE A 116 -7.38 8.51 -5.76
N ARG A 117 -7.12 7.62 -6.71
CA ARG A 117 -5.91 6.80 -6.76
C ARG A 117 -5.21 6.94 -8.12
N ALA A 118 -3.89 7.12 -8.10
CA ALA A 118 -3.05 7.20 -9.29
C ALA A 118 -2.15 5.97 -9.47
N THR A 119 -2.61 4.80 -9.02
CA THR A 119 -1.89 3.52 -9.11
C THR A 119 -2.85 2.37 -9.42
N PHE A 120 -2.32 1.15 -9.61
CA PHE A 120 -3.10 -0.08 -9.74
C PHE A 120 -3.69 -0.52 -8.37
N THR A 121 -4.49 -1.58 -8.40
CA THR A 121 -5.09 -2.17 -7.18
C THR A 121 -4.44 -3.50 -6.80
N ASP A 122 -4.64 -3.92 -5.53
CA ASP A 122 -4.16 -5.22 -5.04
C ASP A 122 -4.70 -6.40 -5.86
N PRO A 123 -6.00 -6.46 -6.24
CA PRO A 123 -6.50 -7.50 -7.13
C PRO A 123 -5.72 -7.57 -8.45
N PHE A 124 -5.47 -6.44 -9.09
CA PHE A 124 -4.68 -6.42 -10.32
C PHE A 124 -3.27 -6.99 -10.11
N GLN A 125 -2.60 -6.59 -9.03
CA GLN A 125 -1.24 -7.05 -8.74
C GLN A 125 -1.22 -8.54 -8.38
N GLY A 126 -2.10 -9.00 -7.49
CA GLY A 126 -2.20 -10.40 -7.07
C GLY A 126 -2.45 -11.32 -8.26
N ILE A 127 -3.45 -10.99 -9.09
CA ILE A 127 -3.77 -11.71 -10.33
C ILE A 127 -2.55 -11.75 -11.28
N LYS A 128 -1.90 -10.63 -11.51
CA LYS A 128 -0.73 -10.57 -12.41
C LYS A 128 0.46 -11.38 -11.90
N MET A 129 0.66 -11.45 -10.61
CA MET A 129 1.72 -12.28 -10.02
C MET A 129 1.40 -13.77 -10.14
N ALA A 130 0.13 -14.18 -9.96
CA ALA A 130 -0.32 -15.55 -10.20
C ALA A 130 -0.19 -15.95 -11.67
N ASP A 131 -0.67 -15.10 -12.59
CA ASP A 131 -0.47 -15.27 -14.05
C ASP A 131 1.00 -15.50 -14.38
N TYR A 132 1.88 -14.66 -13.83
CA TYR A 132 3.31 -14.74 -14.09
C TYR A 132 3.91 -16.04 -13.57
N ALA A 133 3.60 -16.41 -12.31
CA ALA A 133 4.10 -17.63 -11.70
C ALA A 133 3.63 -18.87 -12.47
N TYR A 134 2.34 -18.96 -12.79
CA TYR A 134 1.77 -20.13 -13.44
C TYR A 134 2.06 -20.17 -14.95
N GLN A 135 1.69 -19.12 -15.70
CA GLN A 135 1.73 -19.15 -17.15
C GLN A 135 3.13 -18.88 -17.74
N LYS A 136 3.95 -18.05 -17.06
CA LYS A 136 5.26 -17.66 -17.57
C LYS A 136 6.39 -18.48 -17.00
N LEU A 137 6.36 -18.75 -15.69
CA LEU A 137 7.40 -19.53 -15.02
C LEU A 137 7.08 -21.04 -15.02
N GLY A 138 5.81 -21.43 -15.24
CA GLY A 138 5.38 -22.82 -15.30
C GLY A 138 5.24 -23.48 -13.93
N TYR A 139 5.19 -22.69 -12.85
CA TYR A 139 5.00 -23.22 -11.50
C TYR A 139 3.57 -23.68 -11.28
N THR A 140 3.41 -24.86 -10.71
CA THR A 140 2.09 -25.48 -10.43
C THR A 140 1.81 -25.60 -8.94
N LYS A 141 2.82 -25.38 -8.09
CA LYS A 141 2.73 -25.41 -6.63
C LYS A 141 3.32 -24.16 -6.03
N ALA A 142 2.50 -23.38 -5.36
CA ALA A 142 2.94 -22.19 -4.66
C ALA A 142 2.62 -22.25 -3.17
N ALA A 143 3.38 -21.52 -2.37
CA ALA A 143 3.03 -21.15 -1.01
C ALA A 143 2.95 -19.63 -0.90
N VAL A 144 2.31 -19.15 0.16
CA VAL A 144 2.19 -17.71 0.44
C VAL A 144 2.64 -17.45 1.87
N ILE A 145 3.35 -16.34 2.09
CA ILE A 145 3.69 -15.84 3.43
C ILE A 145 3.42 -14.34 3.51
N TYR A 146 2.54 -13.92 4.42
CA TYR A 146 2.08 -12.54 4.49
C TYR A 146 1.85 -12.06 5.93
N LYS A 147 1.82 -10.73 6.10
CA LYS A 147 1.47 -10.08 7.37
C LYS A 147 -0.03 -10.10 7.55
N LYS A 148 -0.49 -10.71 8.67
CA LYS A 148 -1.90 -10.79 9.04
C LYS A 148 -2.39 -9.46 9.64
N GLY A 149 -3.64 -9.10 9.35
CA GLY A 149 -4.29 -7.90 9.86
C GLY A 149 -3.87 -6.63 9.13
N ALA A 150 -3.32 -6.75 7.92
CA ALA A 150 -2.93 -5.64 7.07
C ALA A 150 -3.59 -5.77 5.70
N ASP A 151 -4.51 -4.85 5.36
CA ASP A 151 -5.34 -4.91 4.16
C ASP A 151 -4.50 -5.08 2.87
N TYR A 152 -3.36 -4.40 2.76
CA TYR A 152 -2.45 -4.54 1.63
C TYR A 152 -1.94 -5.97 1.46
N ASN A 153 -1.43 -6.57 2.53
CA ASN A 153 -0.83 -7.90 2.49
C ASN A 153 -1.87 -8.99 2.27
N GLU A 154 -3.00 -8.89 2.97
CA GLU A 154 -4.11 -9.85 2.86
C GLU A 154 -4.78 -9.76 1.49
N GLY A 155 -5.07 -8.56 1.00
CA GLY A 155 -5.67 -8.37 -0.32
C GLY A 155 -4.81 -8.92 -1.46
N LEU A 156 -3.50 -8.72 -1.40
CA LEU A 156 -2.57 -9.30 -2.38
C LEU A 156 -2.52 -10.83 -2.28
N ALA A 157 -2.43 -11.37 -1.05
CA ALA A 157 -2.37 -12.81 -0.83
C ALA A 157 -3.62 -13.51 -1.36
N GLU A 158 -4.80 -13.00 -0.99
CA GLU A 158 -6.09 -13.56 -1.41
C GLU A 158 -6.23 -13.57 -2.94
N ASN A 159 -5.94 -12.46 -3.60
CA ASN A 159 -6.08 -12.38 -5.05
C ASN A 159 -5.06 -13.26 -5.80
N PHE A 160 -3.85 -13.41 -5.26
CA PHE A 160 -2.88 -14.35 -5.80
C PHE A 160 -3.37 -15.80 -5.65
N VAL A 161 -3.84 -16.20 -4.47
CA VAL A 161 -4.34 -17.54 -4.18
C VAL A 161 -5.49 -17.90 -5.12
N ASN A 162 -6.50 -17.02 -5.15
CA ASN A 162 -7.70 -17.24 -5.96
C ASN A 162 -7.37 -17.43 -7.46
N GLU A 163 -6.51 -16.58 -8.01
CA GLU A 163 -6.13 -16.66 -9.43
C GLU A 163 -5.22 -17.86 -9.69
N PHE A 164 -4.25 -18.16 -8.83
CA PHE A 164 -3.34 -19.27 -9.02
C PHE A 164 -4.09 -20.61 -9.03
N GLU A 165 -5.09 -20.78 -8.16
CA GLU A 165 -5.97 -21.94 -8.14
C GLU A 165 -6.92 -21.98 -9.35
N ALA A 166 -7.46 -20.84 -9.76
CA ALA A 166 -8.31 -20.74 -10.96
C ALA A 166 -7.57 -21.15 -12.25
N LEU A 167 -6.26 -20.89 -12.30
CA LEU A 167 -5.39 -21.33 -13.40
C LEU A 167 -5.05 -22.82 -13.35
N GLY A 168 -5.40 -23.53 -12.28
CA GLY A 168 -5.14 -24.95 -12.09
C GLY A 168 -3.88 -25.24 -11.25
N GLY A 169 -3.31 -24.24 -10.64
CA GLY A 169 -2.24 -24.38 -9.64
C GLY A 169 -2.75 -24.89 -8.30
N THR A 170 -1.83 -25.20 -7.41
CA THR A 170 -2.13 -25.63 -6.05
C THR A 170 -1.38 -24.77 -5.05
N ILE A 171 -2.10 -24.17 -4.13
CA ILE A 171 -1.49 -23.52 -2.95
C ILE A 171 -1.23 -24.65 -1.93
N VAL A 172 0.04 -24.94 -1.70
CA VAL A 172 0.45 -26.04 -0.81
C VAL A 172 0.54 -25.61 0.64
N ASP A 173 0.66 -24.30 0.89
CA ASP A 173 0.69 -23.74 2.24
C ASP A 173 0.43 -22.23 2.24
N GLU A 174 -0.22 -21.74 3.28
CA GLU A 174 -0.42 -20.32 3.56
C GLU A 174 0.00 -20.04 5.00
N GLU A 175 1.09 -19.32 5.16
CA GLU A 175 1.61 -18.91 6.45
C GLU A 175 1.45 -17.41 6.67
N SER A 176 1.21 -17.04 7.90
CA SER A 176 1.12 -15.64 8.29
C SER A 176 1.97 -15.32 9.52
N TYR A 177 2.26 -14.04 9.68
CA TYR A 177 2.96 -13.49 10.83
C TYR A 177 2.30 -12.20 11.31
N SER A 178 2.63 -11.77 12.52
CA SER A 178 2.07 -10.55 13.12
C SER A 178 3.00 -9.36 12.92
N ASP A 179 2.45 -8.17 13.03
CA ASP A 179 3.25 -6.95 13.01
C ASP A 179 4.33 -6.97 14.10
N GLY A 180 5.54 -6.56 13.75
CA GLY A 180 6.70 -6.59 14.65
C GLY A 180 7.42 -7.92 14.77
N ASP A 181 6.94 -8.99 14.13
CA ASP A 181 7.67 -10.25 14.06
C ASP A 181 8.96 -10.09 13.24
N VAL A 182 10.04 -10.68 13.73
CA VAL A 182 11.38 -10.64 13.10
C VAL A 182 12.00 -12.02 12.87
N ASP A 183 11.34 -13.07 13.35
CA ASP A 183 11.76 -14.48 13.17
C ASP A 183 10.68 -15.25 12.41
N TYR A 184 11.00 -15.69 11.21
CA TYR A 184 10.09 -16.38 10.28
C TYR A 184 10.44 -17.84 10.07
N LYS A 185 11.40 -18.40 10.85
CA LYS A 185 11.92 -19.75 10.65
C LYS A 185 10.86 -20.84 10.78
N THR A 186 9.88 -20.64 11.66
CA THR A 186 8.78 -21.59 11.83
C THR A 186 7.94 -21.67 10.56
N GLN A 187 7.49 -20.54 10.06
CA GLN A 187 6.71 -20.45 8.82
C GLN A 187 7.50 -20.98 7.62
N LEU A 188 8.76 -20.57 7.48
CA LEU A 188 9.62 -21.02 6.39
C LEU A 188 9.87 -22.54 6.44
N THR A 189 10.03 -23.12 7.64
CA THR A 189 10.20 -24.57 7.81
C THR A 189 8.92 -25.31 7.41
N THR A 190 7.75 -24.79 7.78
CA THR A 190 6.46 -25.37 7.40
C THR A 190 6.29 -25.34 5.89
N ILE A 191 6.47 -24.17 5.28
CA ILE A 191 6.41 -23.97 3.81
C ILE A 191 7.35 -24.95 3.10
N LEU A 192 8.62 -24.99 3.51
CA LEU A 192 9.62 -25.85 2.88
C LEU A 192 9.24 -27.33 2.95
N GLY A 193 8.66 -27.76 4.08
CA GLY A 193 8.16 -29.12 4.27
C GLY A 193 7.03 -29.53 3.33
N LYS A 194 6.31 -28.56 2.72
CA LYS A 194 5.25 -28.80 1.74
C LYS A 194 5.76 -28.85 0.29
N GLY A 195 7.00 -28.45 0.04
CA GLY A 195 7.65 -28.52 -1.26
C GLY A 195 7.03 -27.63 -2.33
N PRO A 196 6.83 -26.32 -2.09
CA PRO A 196 6.42 -25.41 -3.13
C PRO A 196 7.53 -25.23 -4.17
N GLU A 197 7.14 -24.87 -5.39
CA GLU A 197 8.06 -24.46 -6.47
C GLU A 197 8.34 -22.96 -6.41
N THR A 198 7.43 -22.20 -5.80
CA THR A 198 7.57 -20.75 -5.58
C THR A 198 6.88 -20.34 -4.29
N VAL A 199 7.32 -19.22 -3.73
CA VAL A 199 6.67 -18.59 -2.57
C VAL A 199 6.29 -17.16 -2.96
N PHE A 200 5.01 -16.82 -2.85
CA PHE A 200 4.55 -15.45 -2.96
C PHE A 200 4.66 -14.75 -1.60
N CYS A 201 5.33 -13.62 -1.58
CA CYS A 201 5.63 -12.87 -0.36
C CYS A 201 5.15 -11.41 -0.50
N PRO A 202 3.82 -11.16 -0.39
CA PRO A 202 3.23 -9.84 -0.57
C PRO A 202 3.46 -8.95 0.67
N ASN A 203 4.69 -8.49 0.85
CA ASN A 203 5.09 -7.72 2.02
C ASN A 203 5.94 -6.51 1.60
N TYR A 204 6.16 -5.57 2.51
CA TYR A 204 7.08 -4.46 2.27
C TYR A 204 8.53 -4.93 2.33
N TYR A 205 9.44 -4.11 1.81
CA TYR A 205 10.83 -4.49 1.56
C TYR A 205 11.60 -4.93 2.81
N GLN A 206 11.26 -4.43 3.97
CA GLN A 206 11.95 -4.81 5.22
C GLN A 206 11.63 -6.26 5.61
N GLU A 207 10.36 -6.61 5.69
CA GLU A 207 9.92 -7.97 5.99
C GLU A 207 10.40 -8.94 4.90
N VAL A 208 10.29 -8.55 3.62
CA VAL A 208 10.80 -9.38 2.51
C VAL A 208 12.31 -9.65 2.68
N GLY A 209 13.09 -8.64 3.01
CA GLY A 209 14.53 -8.78 3.25
C GLY A 209 14.85 -9.73 4.41
N GLN A 210 14.10 -9.63 5.51
CA GLN A 210 14.24 -10.51 6.66
C GLN A 210 13.82 -11.96 6.36
N ILE A 211 12.69 -12.14 5.68
CA ILE A 211 12.19 -13.46 5.25
C ILE A 211 13.21 -14.14 4.34
N LEU A 212 13.69 -13.43 3.31
CA LEU A 212 14.67 -13.96 2.36
C LEU A 212 15.99 -14.33 3.05
N SER A 213 16.48 -13.51 3.97
CA SER A 213 17.72 -13.79 4.70
C SER A 213 17.61 -15.00 5.66
N GLN A 214 16.41 -15.41 6.03
CA GLN A 214 16.14 -16.56 6.89
C GLN A 214 15.76 -17.82 6.10
N ALA A 215 15.45 -17.66 4.80
CA ALA A 215 15.11 -18.76 3.91
C ALA A 215 16.36 -19.51 3.36
N GLU A 216 17.57 -18.96 3.60
CA GLU A 216 18.87 -19.61 3.27
C GLU A 216 19.20 -20.71 4.31
#